data_9f330fab9f3915cf28aae4e5c2928a5a
#
_entry.id   9f330fab9f3915cf28aae4e5c2928a5a
#
_cell.length_a   1.000
_cell.length_b   1.000
_cell.length_c   1.000
_cell.angle_alpha   90.00
_cell.angle_beta   90.00
_cell.angle_gamma   90.00
#
_symmetry.space_group_name_H-M   'P 1'
#
loop_
_entity.id
_entity.type
_entity.pdbx_description
1 polymer ?
#
loop_
_entity_poly.entity_id
_entity_poly.type
_entity_poly.pdbx_seq_one_letter_code
_entity_poly.pdbx_strand_id
1 'polypeptide(L)'
;MDKDTSTMRYLRATAALAPAVLVGWLVCWPAAAAPPSCASLGGSIEAGQMCHVHTSGGTYTLDMNFPVDYPDQQALTDYITQNRDGFINVAQTSGRRDQPYQMDATTDQHTAGQPPHSTRSVVLKLFQDLGGAHPSTWYKAFNYNLGTNQPITFDTLFAPNTSPLDSIFPIVQRELERQTGLGVPILPSTGLDSSHYQNFAITDDQLIFYFAQGEMLPSFSGATQAAVSRSAIPPLAI
;
A
#
# COMPACT_ATOMS: atom_id res chain seq x y z
N MET A 1 51.40 50.00 -74.12
CA MET A 1 50.21 50.35 -74.91
C MET A 1 49.40 49.06 -74.96
N ASP A 2 48.44 48.94 -74.22
CA ASP A 2 47.03 48.96 -74.46
C ASP A 2 46.28 48.55 -73.18
N LYS A 3 45.25 49.28 -72.92
CA LYS A 3 44.34 49.12 -71.73
C LYS A 3 43.29 48.07 -72.10
N ASP A 4 43.06 47.14 -71.25
CA ASP A 4 41.86 46.34 -71.39
C ASP A 4 41.06 46.39 -70.09
N THR A 5 39.84 46.87 -70.22
CA THR A 5 38.90 47.20 -69.19
C THR A 5 38.00 46.00 -68.93
N SER A 6 38.19 45.30 -67.84
CA SER A 6 37.33 44.15 -67.49
C SER A 6 36.20 44.61 -66.60
N THR A 7 34.97 44.51 -67.09
CA THR A 7 33.70 44.81 -66.46
C THR A 7 33.31 43.70 -65.47
N MET A 8 33.29 44.05 -64.19
CA MET A 8 32.76 43.20 -63.12
C MET A 8 31.24 43.16 -63.15
N ARG A 9 30.70 41.96 -63.47
CA ARG A 9 29.26 41.67 -63.34
C ARG A 9 29.00 41.18 -61.92
N TYR A 10 28.24 41.95 -61.12
CA TYR A 10 27.71 41.53 -59.83
C TYR A 10 26.53 40.60 -60.00
N LEU A 11 26.71 39.32 -59.65
CA LEU A 11 25.61 38.39 -59.45
C LEU A 11 24.94 38.71 -58.09
N ARG A 12 23.72 39.13 -58.12
CA ARG A 12 22.85 39.22 -56.94
C ARG A 12 22.31 37.82 -56.60
N ALA A 13 22.80 37.22 -55.52
CA ALA A 13 22.22 36.02 -54.95
C ALA A 13 21.03 36.42 -54.06
N THR A 14 19.82 36.07 -54.46
CA THR A 14 18.63 36.15 -53.63
C THR A 14 18.56 34.94 -52.71
N ALA A 15 18.81 35.14 -51.41
CA ALA A 15 18.61 34.12 -50.41
C ALA A 15 17.11 33.99 -50.10
N ALA A 16 16.53 32.85 -50.45
CA ALA A 16 15.17 32.52 -50.06
C ALA A 16 15.20 31.97 -48.61
N LEU A 17 14.60 32.71 -47.69
CA LEU A 17 14.33 32.29 -46.33
C LEU A 17 13.12 31.37 -46.32
N ALA A 18 13.31 30.08 -46.12
CA ALA A 18 12.23 29.13 -45.86
C ALA A 18 11.84 29.21 -44.36
N PRO A 19 10.55 29.40 -44.00
CA PRO A 19 10.13 29.32 -42.60
C PRO A 19 10.15 27.86 -42.13
N ALA A 20 11.01 27.53 -41.16
CA ALA A 20 10.95 26.28 -40.43
C ALA A 20 9.72 26.26 -39.51
N VAL A 21 8.70 25.51 -39.90
CA VAL A 21 7.55 25.23 -39.05
C VAL A 21 7.98 24.20 -38.00
N LEU A 22 8.27 24.65 -36.78
CA LEU A 22 8.44 23.80 -35.60
C LEU A 22 7.06 23.24 -35.20
N VAL A 23 6.74 22.02 -35.64
CA VAL A 23 5.61 21.27 -35.13
C VAL A 23 6.01 20.75 -33.74
N GLY A 24 5.64 21.51 -32.70
CA GLY A 24 5.78 21.08 -31.30
C GLY A 24 4.82 19.92 -31.03
N TRP A 25 5.35 18.74 -30.83
CA TRP A 25 4.59 17.60 -30.31
C TRP A 25 4.30 17.88 -28.83
N LEU A 26 3.06 18.34 -28.54
CA LEU A 26 2.53 18.36 -27.17
C LEU A 26 2.34 16.90 -26.75
N VAL A 27 3.30 16.37 -26.03
CA VAL A 27 3.15 15.09 -25.32
C VAL A 27 2.21 15.38 -24.16
N CYS A 28 0.91 15.13 -24.34
CA CYS A 28 -0.04 15.06 -23.24
C CYS A 28 0.32 13.83 -22.39
N TRP A 29 1.03 14.03 -21.30
CA TRP A 29 1.12 13.01 -20.26
C TRP A 29 -0.29 12.86 -19.65
N PRO A 30 -0.79 11.61 -19.51
CA PRO A 30 -2.03 11.41 -18.79
C PRO A 30 -1.84 11.96 -17.36
N ALA A 31 -2.64 12.94 -16.97
CA ALA A 31 -2.69 13.36 -15.59
C ALA A 31 -3.12 12.15 -14.75
N ALA A 32 -2.32 11.77 -13.77
CA ALA A 32 -2.73 10.77 -12.80
C ALA A 32 -4.05 11.24 -12.18
N ALA A 33 -5.04 10.36 -12.14
CA ALA A 33 -6.31 10.68 -11.48
C ALA A 33 -6.02 10.99 -10.01
N ALA A 34 -6.63 12.06 -9.50
CA ALA A 34 -6.54 12.35 -8.07
C ALA A 34 -7.15 11.17 -7.27
N PRO A 35 -6.58 10.84 -6.10
CA PRO A 35 -7.11 9.74 -5.28
C PRO A 35 -8.58 10.00 -4.93
N PRO A 36 -9.40 8.95 -4.79
CA PRO A 36 -10.77 9.10 -4.33
C PRO A 36 -10.81 9.85 -3.00
N SER A 37 -11.65 10.87 -2.90
CA SER A 37 -11.84 11.58 -1.64
C SER A 37 -12.72 10.77 -0.69
N CYS A 38 -12.65 11.03 0.62
CA CYS A 38 -13.55 10.44 1.61
C CYS A 38 -15.03 10.61 1.21
N ALA A 39 -15.40 11.80 0.74
CA ALA A 39 -16.75 12.10 0.30
C ALA A 39 -17.17 11.28 -0.95
N SER A 40 -16.26 11.01 -1.89
CA SER A 40 -16.55 10.17 -3.07
C SER A 40 -16.75 8.70 -2.71
N LEU A 41 -16.23 8.28 -1.55
CA LEU A 41 -16.45 6.96 -0.99
C LEU A 41 -17.73 6.87 -0.14
N GLY A 42 -18.48 7.99 -0.02
CA GLY A 42 -19.68 8.08 0.80
C GLY A 42 -19.38 8.30 2.28
N GLY A 43 -18.16 8.72 2.63
CA GLY A 43 -17.72 8.94 4.00
C GLY A 43 -17.71 10.39 4.43
N SER A 44 -17.45 10.60 5.70
CA SER A 44 -17.19 11.89 6.34
C SER A 44 -15.85 11.88 7.06
N ILE A 45 -15.21 13.06 7.09
CA ILE A 45 -13.96 13.23 7.85
C ILE A 45 -14.29 13.43 9.31
N GLU A 46 -13.69 12.62 10.17
CA GLU A 46 -13.79 12.69 11.62
C GLU A 46 -12.51 13.22 12.25
N ALA A 47 -12.48 13.27 13.58
CA ALA A 47 -11.30 13.71 14.34
C ALA A 47 -10.05 12.91 13.95
N GLY A 48 -8.88 13.56 13.97
CA GLY A 48 -7.61 12.92 13.64
C GLY A 48 -7.40 12.61 12.15
N GLN A 49 -8.08 13.33 11.25
CA GLN A 49 -7.97 13.12 9.80
C GLN A 49 -8.33 11.68 9.37
N MET A 50 -9.36 11.13 10.00
CA MET A 50 -9.90 9.81 9.66
C MET A 50 -11.13 9.96 8.77
N CYS A 51 -11.17 9.18 7.68
CA CYS A 51 -12.37 9.00 6.89
C CYS A 51 -13.19 7.85 7.47
N HIS A 52 -14.44 8.12 7.81
CA HIS A 52 -15.41 7.12 8.21
C HIS A 52 -16.45 6.94 7.12
N VAL A 53 -16.50 5.75 6.53
CA VAL A 53 -17.50 5.34 5.55
C VAL A 53 -18.43 4.34 6.21
N HIS A 54 -19.71 4.71 6.38
CA HIS A 54 -20.71 3.84 6.95
C HIS A 54 -21.91 3.70 6.02
N THR A 55 -22.32 2.45 5.77
CA THR A 55 -23.55 2.14 5.04
C THR A 55 -24.25 0.98 5.72
N SER A 56 -25.56 1.13 5.95
CA SER A 56 -26.39 0.07 6.51
C SER A 56 -27.64 -0.10 5.65
N GLY A 57 -27.89 -1.31 5.18
CA GLY A 57 -29.02 -1.63 4.32
C GLY A 57 -29.48 -3.08 4.46
N GLY A 58 -30.57 -3.44 3.76
CA GLY A 58 -31.13 -4.79 3.82
C GLY A 58 -30.23 -5.88 3.19
N THR A 59 -29.26 -5.50 2.37
CA THR A 59 -28.39 -6.44 1.68
C THR A 59 -26.99 -6.52 2.26
N TYR A 60 -26.49 -5.44 2.83
CA TYR A 60 -25.17 -5.40 3.46
C TYR A 60 -25.03 -4.26 4.47
N THR A 61 -24.02 -4.40 5.33
CA THR A 61 -23.45 -3.33 6.17
C THR A 61 -21.99 -3.14 5.79
N LEU A 62 -21.55 -1.89 5.79
CA LEU A 62 -20.17 -1.50 5.52
C LEU A 62 -19.75 -0.48 6.57
N ASP A 63 -18.62 -0.69 7.25
CA ASP A 63 -18.05 0.24 8.21
C ASP A 63 -16.53 0.29 8.02
N MET A 64 -16.01 1.41 7.53
CA MET A 64 -14.59 1.54 7.19
C MET A 64 -14.01 2.82 7.76
N ASN A 65 -12.90 2.70 8.49
CA ASN A 65 -12.16 3.82 9.05
C ASN A 65 -10.71 3.79 8.57
N PHE A 66 -10.27 4.88 7.93
CA PHE A 66 -8.90 4.99 7.40
C PHE A 66 -8.41 6.44 7.38
N PRO A 67 -7.08 6.70 7.49
CA PRO A 67 -6.53 8.04 7.46
C PRO A 67 -6.60 8.66 6.05
N VAL A 68 -6.72 10.00 5.99
CA VAL A 68 -6.72 10.78 4.74
C VAL A 68 -5.47 11.65 4.58
N ASP A 69 -4.49 11.47 5.45
CA ASP A 69 -3.24 12.24 5.49
C ASP A 69 -1.99 11.34 5.39
N TYR A 70 -2.15 10.11 4.88
CA TYR A 70 -1.03 9.19 4.67
C TYR A 70 -0.15 9.67 3.51
N PRO A 71 1.20 9.59 3.59
CA PRO A 71 2.08 10.12 2.56
C PRO A 71 1.86 9.54 1.16
N ASP A 72 1.58 8.23 1.07
CA ASP A 72 1.14 7.57 -0.17
C ASP A 72 -0.37 7.31 -0.12
N GLN A 73 -1.14 8.41 -0.04
CA GLN A 73 -2.60 8.35 0.07
C GLN A 73 -3.24 7.63 -1.11
N GLN A 74 -2.66 7.73 -2.30
CA GLN A 74 -3.18 7.07 -3.51
C GLN A 74 -3.22 5.56 -3.31
N ALA A 75 -2.10 4.94 -2.93
CA ALA A 75 -2.03 3.49 -2.75
C ALA A 75 -3.01 2.99 -1.67
N LEU A 76 -3.17 3.75 -0.58
CA LEU A 76 -4.10 3.42 0.49
C LEU A 76 -5.55 3.51 0.03
N THR A 77 -5.93 4.61 -0.62
CA THR A 77 -7.33 4.82 -1.06
C THR A 77 -7.71 3.91 -2.23
N ASP A 78 -6.79 3.59 -3.13
CA ASP A 78 -7.04 2.63 -4.21
C ASP A 78 -7.34 1.23 -3.63
N TYR A 79 -6.57 0.80 -2.64
CA TYR A 79 -6.82 -0.47 -1.97
C TYR A 79 -8.18 -0.51 -1.26
N ILE A 80 -8.53 0.54 -0.51
CA ILE A 80 -9.84 0.67 0.14
C ILE A 80 -10.96 0.64 -0.89
N THR A 81 -10.84 1.42 -1.97
CA THR A 81 -11.84 1.52 -3.04
C THR A 81 -12.06 0.16 -3.69
N GLN A 82 -10.98 -0.53 -4.06
CA GLN A 82 -11.06 -1.86 -4.68
C GLN A 82 -11.80 -2.87 -3.79
N ASN A 83 -11.47 -2.91 -2.50
CA ASN A 83 -12.11 -3.86 -1.57
C ASN A 83 -13.58 -3.50 -1.33
N ARG A 84 -13.89 -2.21 -1.10
CA ARG A 84 -15.27 -1.72 -0.96
C ARG A 84 -16.12 -2.06 -2.17
N ASP A 85 -15.64 -1.70 -3.37
CA ASP A 85 -16.42 -1.88 -4.59
C ASP A 85 -16.59 -3.36 -4.94
N GLY A 86 -15.56 -4.17 -4.72
CA GLY A 86 -15.64 -5.62 -4.86
C GLY A 86 -16.70 -6.23 -3.92
N PHE A 87 -16.69 -5.82 -2.65
CA PHE A 87 -17.68 -6.27 -1.67
C PHE A 87 -19.11 -5.83 -2.04
N ILE A 88 -19.32 -4.56 -2.39
CA ILE A 88 -20.64 -4.02 -2.78
C ILE A 88 -21.17 -4.77 -4.01
N ASN A 89 -20.31 -5.00 -5.02
CA ASN A 89 -20.70 -5.73 -6.23
C ASN A 89 -21.19 -7.15 -5.90
N VAL A 90 -20.48 -7.89 -5.05
CA VAL A 90 -20.92 -9.21 -4.57
C VAL A 90 -22.24 -9.09 -3.79
N ALA A 91 -22.32 -8.12 -2.87
CA ALA A 91 -23.49 -7.95 -2.02
C ALA A 91 -24.76 -7.56 -2.80
N GLN A 92 -24.63 -6.84 -3.91
CA GLN A 92 -25.76 -6.46 -4.77
C GLN A 92 -26.14 -7.56 -5.78
N THR A 93 -25.18 -8.37 -6.22
CA THR A 93 -25.40 -9.39 -7.26
C THR A 93 -25.85 -10.73 -6.69
N SER A 94 -25.56 -11.03 -5.44
CA SER A 94 -25.90 -12.29 -4.78
C SER A 94 -27.42 -12.42 -4.59
N GLY A 95 -27.91 -13.68 -4.65
CA GLY A 95 -29.31 -14.00 -4.50
C GLY A 95 -29.86 -13.80 -3.10
N ARG A 96 -30.94 -14.54 -2.76
CA ARG A 96 -31.58 -14.48 -1.45
C ARG A 96 -30.60 -14.89 -0.34
N ARG A 97 -30.59 -14.13 0.75
CA ARG A 97 -29.73 -14.34 1.92
C ARG A 97 -30.56 -14.21 3.20
N ASP A 98 -30.10 -14.85 4.29
CA ASP A 98 -30.79 -14.82 5.58
C ASP A 98 -30.39 -13.59 6.40
N GLN A 99 -29.16 -13.06 6.19
CA GLN A 99 -28.64 -11.89 6.86
C GLN A 99 -27.88 -10.97 5.89
N PRO A 100 -27.83 -9.66 6.15
CA PRO A 100 -26.98 -8.75 5.37
C PRO A 100 -25.52 -9.21 5.42
N TYR A 101 -24.80 -9.06 4.30
CA TYR A 101 -23.35 -9.24 4.29
C TYR A 101 -22.68 -8.10 5.06
N GLN A 102 -21.50 -8.36 5.59
CA GLN A 102 -20.78 -7.38 6.41
C GLN A 102 -19.35 -7.21 5.90
N MET A 103 -18.90 -5.96 5.86
CA MET A 103 -17.49 -5.62 5.67
C MET A 103 -17.10 -4.50 6.61
N ASP A 104 -16.03 -4.71 7.38
CA ASP A 104 -15.45 -3.72 8.27
C ASP A 104 -13.98 -3.50 7.91
N ALA A 105 -13.50 -2.28 8.07
CA ALA A 105 -12.09 -1.94 8.02
C ALA A 105 -11.72 -1.02 9.17
N THR A 106 -10.80 -1.46 9.99
CA THR A 106 -10.20 -0.65 11.07
C THR A 106 -8.74 -0.38 10.77
N THR A 107 -8.19 0.67 11.38
CA THR A 107 -6.82 1.12 11.12
C THR A 107 -6.02 1.24 12.39
N ASP A 108 -4.82 0.64 12.39
CA ASP A 108 -3.75 0.93 13.33
C ASP A 108 -2.70 1.83 12.67
N GLN A 109 -2.19 2.83 13.39
CA GLN A 109 -1.17 3.75 12.90
C GLN A 109 0.04 3.73 13.83
N HIS A 110 1.24 3.69 13.23
CA HIS A 110 2.50 3.70 13.95
C HIS A 110 3.48 4.68 13.31
N THR A 111 4.36 5.22 14.12
CA THR A 111 5.49 6.05 13.68
C THR A 111 6.77 5.54 14.36
N ALA A 112 7.89 5.70 13.69
CA ALA A 112 9.19 5.40 14.27
C ALA A 112 10.23 6.41 13.80
N GLY A 113 11.26 6.63 14.63
CA GLY A 113 12.33 7.59 14.35
C GLY A 113 11.93 9.04 14.56
N GLN A 114 12.88 9.93 14.28
CA GLN A 114 12.72 11.38 14.34
C GLN A 114 13.04 11.99 12.97
N PRO A 115 12.35 13.07 12.57
CA PRO A 115 12.70 13.77 11.33
C PRO A 115 14.20 14.12 11.28
N PRO A 116 14.85 14.02 10.11
CA PRO A 116 14.29 13.62 8.82
C PRO A 116 14.19 12.09 8.61
N HIS A 117 14.67 11.26 9.54
CA HIS A 117 14.73 9.80 9.45
C HIS A 117 13.57 9.16 10.21
N SER A 118 12.36 9.37 9.75
CA SER A 118 11.18 8.80 10.38
C SER A 118 10.35 7.99 9.39
N THR A 119 9.57 7.05 9.92
CA THR A 119 8.66 6.21 9.14
C THR A 119 7.24 6.38 9.63
N ARG A 120 6.28 6.14 8.74
CA ARG A 120 4.86 6.06 9.07
C ARG A 120 4.30 4.74 8.56
N SER A 121 3.63 4.00 9.42
CA SER A 121 2.96 2.74 9.12
C SER A 121 1.47 2.89 9.32
N VAL A 122 0.68 2.42 8.36
CA VAL A 122 -0.78 2.30 8.43
C VAL A 122 -1.12 0.85 8.15
N VAL A 123 -1.83 0.20 9.09
CA VAL A 123 -2.24 -1.19 8.95
C VAL A 123 -3.76 -1.24 8.97
N LEU A 124 -4.34 -1.62 7.85
CA LEU A 124 -5.76 -1.90 7.74
C LEU A 124 -6.01 -3.35 8.18
N LYS A 125 -6.96 -3.54 9.10
CA LYS A 125 -7.56 -4.83 9.42
C LYS A 125 -8.92 -4.89 8.76
N LEU A 126 -9.09 -5.79 7.80
CA LEU A 126 -10.34 -5.98 7.08
C LEU A 126 -11.03 -7.24 7.55
N PHE A 127 -12.34 -7.14 7.75
CA PHE A 127 -13.22 -8.25 8.06
C PHE A 127 -14.30 -8.32 6.99
N GLN A 128 -14.64 -9.52 6.56
CA GLN A 128 -15.70 -9.74 5.58
C GLN A 128 -16.51 -10.99 5.93
N ASP A 129 -17.84 -10.85 5.97
CA ASP A 129 -18.80 -11.94 6.04
C ASP A 129 -19.73 -11.89 4.82
N LEU A 130 -19.64 -12.90 3.99
CA LEU A 130 -20.48 -13.09 2.80
C LEU A 130 -21.51 -14.20 3.00
N GLY A 131 -21.86 -14.51 4.26
CA GLY A 131 -22.83 -15.55 4.60
C GLY A 131 -22.34 -16.98 4.32
N GLY A 132 -21.03 -17.17 4.17
CA GLY A 132 -20.39 -18.48 4.04
C GLY A 132 -20.21 -19.18 5.39
N ALA A 133 -19.54 -20.34 5.37
CA ALA A 133 -19.27 -21.11 6.58
C ALA A 133 -18.39 -20.35 7.60
N HIS A 134 -17.52 -19.48 7.12
CA HIS A 134 -16.60 -18.72 7.96
C HIS A 134 -16.39 -17.31 7.37
N PRO A 135 -16.47 -16.24 8.18
CA PRO A 135 -16.00 -14.93 7.80
C PRO A 135 -14.47 -14.93 7.61
N SER A 136 -13.97 -13.97 6.87
CA SER A 136 -12.54 -13.80 6.61
C SER A 136 -12.01 -12.53 7.26
N THR A 137 -10.82 -12.62 7.84
CA THR A 137 -10.08 -11.45 8.36
C THR A 137 -8.68 -11.44 7.80
N TRP A 138 -8.27 -10.29 7.26
CA TRP A 138 -6.92 -10.11 6.74
C TRP A 138 -6.39 -8.71 7.04
N TYR A 139 -5.11 -8.50 6.77
CA TYR A 139 -4.44 -7.22 6.96
C TYR A 139 -3.86 -6.70 5.66
N LYS A 140 -3.75 -5.39 5.58
CA LYS A 140 -2.95 -4.69 4.57
C LYS A 140 -2.16 -3.59 5.24
N ALA A 141 -0.85 -3.72 5.23
CA ALA A 141 0.05 -2.71 5.75
C ALA A 141 0.59 -1.82 4.63
N PHE A 142 0.73 -0.54 4.96
CA PHE A 142 1.38 0.48 4.16
C PHE A 142 2.47 1.11 5.03
N ASN A 143 3.71 1.04 4.59
CA ASN A 143 4.86 1.59 5.29
C ASN A 143 5.57 2.61 4.41
N TYR A 144 5.94 3.75 4.96
CA TYR A 144 6.54 4.84 4.23
C TYR A 144 7.73 5.45 4.97
N ASN A 145 8.83 5.66 4.26
CA ASN A 145 10.00 6.37 4.76
C ASN A 145 9.85 7.85 4.43
N LEU A 146 9.66 8.68 5.46
CA LEU A 146 9.46 10.13 5.30
C LEU A 146 10.76 10.86 4.92
N GLY A 147 11.92 10.27 5.20
CA GLY A 147 13.22 10.85 4.83
C GLY A 147 13.53 10.69 3.35
N THR A 148 13.23 9.53 2.77
CA THR A 148 13.49 9.23 1.35
C THR A 148 12.26 9.44 0.45
N ASN A 149 11.08 9.67 1.04
CA ASN A 149 9.79 9.75 0.35
C ASN A 149 9.50 8.51 -0.50
N GLN A 150 9.71 7.32 0.08
CA GLN A 150 9.51 6.05 -0.61
C GLN A 150 8.71 5.06 0.25
N PRO A 151 7.89 4.19 -0.37
CA PRO A 151 7.27 3.08 0.34
C PRO A 151 8.35 2.09 0.82
N ILE A 152 8.09 1.45 1.96
CA ILE A 152 8.94 0.41 2.54
C ILE A 152 8.22 -0.93 2.38
N THR A 153 8.89 -1.89 1.76
CA THR A 153 8.45 -3.29 1.67
C THR A 153 9.34 -4.18 2.52
N PHE A 154 8.95 -5.42 2.79
CA PHE A 154 9.80 -6.36 3.52
C PHE A 154 11.15 -6.57 2.82
N ASP A 155 11.16 -6.59 1.48
CA ASP A 155 12.37 -6.77 0.67
C ASP A 155 13.35 -5.59 0.75
N THR A 156 12.84 -4.38 1.05
CA THR A 156 13.68 -3.17 1.21
C THR A 156 13.99 -2.84 2.65
N LEU A 157 13.38 -3.56 3.60
CA LEU A 157 13.49 -3.27 5.03
C LEU A 157 14.86 -3.59 5.61
N PHE A 158 15.57 -4.57 5.05
CA PHE A 158 16.86 -5.04 5.52
C PHE A 158 17.96 -4.86 4.47
N ALA A 159 19.20 -4.80 4.91
CA ALA A 159 20.34 -4.73 4.00
C ALA A 159 20.41 -5.97 3.10
N PRO A 160 20.86 -5.83 1.85
CA PRO A 160 21.06 -6.96 0.96
C PRO A 160 21.94 -8.05 1.58
N ASN A 161 21.65 -9.32 1.26
CA ASN A 161 22.36 -10.51 1.75
C ASN A 161 22.23 -10.76 3.26
N THR A 162 21.25 -10.18 3.92
CA THR A 162 20.87 -10.58 5.28
C THR A 162 19.79 -11.67 5.21
N SER A 163 19.74 -12.53 6.25
CA SER A 163 18.69 -13.56 6.41
C SER A 163 17.83 -13.19 7.62
N PRO A 164 16.99 -12.14 7.55
CA PRO A 164 16.25 -11.66 8.71
C PRO A 164 15.28 -12.69 9.28
N LEU A 165 14.71 -13.55 8.44
CA LEU A 165 13.76 -14.58 8.86
C LEU A 165 14.37 -15.64 9.78
N ASP A 166 15.68 -15.89 9.70
CA ASP A 166 16.36 -16.81 10.63
C ASP A 166 16.24 -16.34 12.10
N SER A 167 16.16 -15.03 12.31
CA SER A 167 15.95 -14.43 13.63
C SER A 167 14.47 -14.14 13.93
N ILE A 168 13.69 -13.71 12.94
CA ILE A 168 12.29 -13.32 13.09
C ILE A 168 11.40 -14.55 13.33
N PHE A 169 11.54 -15.58 12.51
CA PHE A 169 10.62 -16.73 12.55
C PHE A 169 10.55 -17.43 13.92
N PRO A 170 11.65 -17.73 14.63
CA PRO A 170 11.56 -18.36 15.94
C PRO A 170 10.85 -17.50 16.98
N ILE A 171 10.90 -16.17 16.85
CA ILE A 171 10.19 -15.24 17.74
C ILE A 171 8.70 -15.23 17.41
N VAL A 172 8.36 -15.10 16.13
CA VAL A 172 6.99 -15.15 15.63
C VAL A 172 6.30 -16.46 16.05
N GLN A 173 6.95 -17.60 15.84
CA GLN A 173 6.41 -18.90 16.22
C GLN A 173 6.04 -18.95 17.72
N ARG A 174 6.99 -18.58 18.59
CA ARG A 174 6.73 -18.57 20.05
C ARG A 174 5.60 -17.62 20.45
N GLU A 175 5.54 -16.43 19.80
CA GLU A 175 4.51 -15.45 20.11
C GLU A 175 3.13 -15.94 19.68
N LEU A 176 3.00 -16.54 18.50
CA LEU A 176 1.75 -17.11 18.02
C LEU A 176 1.30 -18.34 18.85
N GLU A 177 2.23 -19.19 19.23
CA GLU A 177 1.96 -20.31 20.16
C GLU A 177 1.44 -19.80 21.52
N ARG A 178 2.07 -18.75 22.07
CA ARG A 178 1.66 -18.14 23.33
C ARG A 178 0.25 -17.53 23.26
N GLN A 179 -0.08 -16.85 22.15
CA GLN A 179 -1.39 -16.20 21.97
C GLN A 179 -2.53 -17.21 21.82
N THR A 180 -2.29 -18.27 21.08
CA THR A 180 -3.34 -19.22 20.71
C THR A 180 -3.41 -20.44 21.61
N GLY A 181 -2.36 -20.71 22.38
CA GLY A 181 -2.24 -21.94 23.17
C GLY A 181 -2.14 -23.20 22.31
N LEU A 182 -2.00 -23.04 20.99
CA LEU A 182 -1.90 -24.15 20.05
C LEU A 182 -0.45 -24.63 20.00
N GLY A 183 -0.20 -25.86 20.41
CA GLY A 183 1.09 -26.54 20.25
C GLY A 183 1.33 -27.03 18.82
N VAL A 184 0.78 -26.37 17.80
CA VAL A 184 0.98 -26.74 16.40
C VAL A 184 2.17 -25.97 15.85
N PRO A 185 3.29 -26.64 15.55
CA PRO A 185 4.46 -25.98 15.01
C PRO A 185 4.16 -25.43 13.60
N ILE A 186 4.58 -24.19 13.34
CA ILE A 186 4.60 -23.63 11.99
C ILE A 186 5.74 -24.33 11.23
N LEU A 187 5.45 -24.84 10.03
CA LEU A 187 6.47 -25.48 9.21
C LEU A 187 7.53 -24.46 8.78
N PRO A 188 8.83 -24.82 8.76
CA PRO A 188 9.88 -23.94 8.26
C PRO A 188 9.64 -23.44 6.84
N SER A 189 9.01 -24.23 5.97
CA SER A 189 8.62 -23.80 4.62
C SER A 189 7.62 -22.65 4.59
N THR A 190 6.80 -22.53 5.64
CA THR A 190 5.87 -21.40 5.82
C THR A 190 6.55 -20.27 6.59
N GLY A 191 7.21 -20.60 7.71
CA GLY A 191 7.79 -19.61 8.61
C GLY A 191 9.01 -18.86 8.03
N LEU A 192 9.70 -19.41 7.04
CA LEU A 192 10.84 -18.79 6.35
C LEU A 192 10.46 -18.22 4.97
N ASP A 193 9.18 -18.22 4.60
CA ASP A 193 8.71 -17.61 3.37
C ASP A 193 8.41 -16.13 3.59
N SER A 194 9.17 -15.24 2.95
CA SER A 194 9.04 -13.78 3.07
C SER A 194 7.69 -13.26 2.58
N SER A 195 6.96 -14.02 1.76
CA SER A 195 5.62 -13.62 1.29
C SER A 195 4.61 -13.47 2.43
N HIS A 196 4.79 -14.16 3.55
CA HIS A 196 3.94 -14.05 4.74
C HIS A 196 4.28 -12.85 5.63
N TYR A 197 5.38 -12.15 5.39
CA TYR A 197 5.84 -11.03 6.23
C TYR A 197 5.63 -9.65 5.58
N GLN A 198 4.80 -9.58 4.55
CA GLN A 198 4.56 -8.33 3.82
C GLN A 198 3.68 -7.33 4.59
N ASN A 199 2.89 -7.80 5.56
CA ASN A 199 2.06 -6.94 6.39
C ASN A 199 2.75 -6.72 7.74
N PHE A 200 3.39 -5.56 7.90
CA PHE A 200 4.10 -5.20 9.12
C PHE A 200 3.94 -3.71 9.45
N ALA A 201 4.19 -3.35 10.70
CA ALA A 201 4.35 -1.98 11.14
C ALA A 201 5.72 -1.79 11.81
N ILE A 202 6.25 -0.57 11.71
CA ILE A 202 7.54 -0.18 12.26
C ILE A 202 7.29 0.76 13.45
N THR A 203 7.83 0.39 14.61
CA THR A 203 7.89 1.25 15.79
C THR A 203 9.34 1.50 16.19
N ASP A 204 9.59 2.34 17.19
CA ASP A 204 10.94 2.59 17.66
C ASP A 204 11.63 1.33 18.16
N ASP A 205 10.89 0.43 18.82
CA ASP A 205 11.44 -0.73 19.52
C ASP A 205 11.13 -2.07 18.83
N GLN A 206 10.13 -2.13 17.93
CA GLN A 206 9.61 -3.38 17.40
C GLN A 206 9.28 -3.29 15.91
N LEU A 207 9.29 -4.45 15.26
CA LEU A 207 8.48 -4.75 14.07
C LEU A 207 7.27 -5.56 14.53
N ILE A 208 6.07 -5.15 14.10
CA ILE A 208 4.84 -5.88 14.37
C ILE A 208 4.39 -6.51 13.06
N PHE A 209 4.39 -7.83 12.98
CA PHE A 209 3.89 -8.56 11.82
C PHE A 209 2.43 -8.95 12.01
N TYR A 210 1.65 -8.85 10.95
CA TYR A 210 0.22 -9.13 10.94
C TYR A 210 -0.06 -10.25 9.94
N PHE A 211 -0.75 -11.28 10.39
CA PHE A 211 -1.05 -12.48 9.61
C PHE A 211 -2.55 -12.66 9.44
N ALA A 212 -2.96 -12.83 8.19
CA ALA A 212 -4.35 -13.10 7.87
C ALA A 212 -4.83 -14.43 8.49
N GLN A 213 -6.13 -14.56 8.61
CA GLN A 213 -6.75 -15.82 9.04
C GLN A 213 -6.36 -16.97 8.12
N GLY A 214 -5.75 -18.00 8.68
CA GLY A 214 -5.30 -19.16 7.92
C GLY A 214 -3.94 -19.03 7.24
N GLU A 215 -3.23 -17.92 7.45
CA GLU A 215 -1.93 -17.65 6.81
C GLU A 215 -0.79 -18.41 7.49
N MET A 216 -0.59 -18.21 8.78
CA MET A 216 0.47 -18.88 9.55
C MET A 216 -0.04 -20.02 10.41
N LEU A 217 -1.30 -19.95 10.83
CA LEU A 217 -1.98 -20.90 11.70
C LEU A 217 -3.30 -21.34 11.06
N PRO A 218 -3.92 -22.44 11.49
CA PRO A 218 -5.23 -22.85 11.02
C PRO A 218 -6.27 -21.74 11.14
N SER A 219 -7.22 -21.65 10.21
CA SER A 219 -8.20 -20.56 10.10
C SER A 219 -9.04 -20.33 11.36
N PHE A 220 -9.26 -21.37 12.18
CA PHE A 220 -9.99 -21.23 13.44
C PHE A 220 -9.26 -20.40 14.50
N SER A 221 -7.95 -20.18 14.33
CA SER A 221 -7.17 -19.30 15.21
C SER A 221 -7.44 -17.81 14.95
N GLY A 222 -8.18 -17.48 13.89
CA GLY A 222 -8.41 -16.12 13.46
C GLY A 222 -7.18 -15.47 12.83
N ALA A 223 -7.25 -14.19 12.64
CA ALA A 223 -6.12 -13.35 12.23
C ALA A 223 -5.26 -13.03 13.46
N THR A 224 -3.94 -13.04 13.31
CA THR A 224 -2.98 -12.94 14.40
C THR A 224 -1.92 -11.86 14.11
N GLN A 225 -1.17 -11.49 15.14
CA GLN A 225 -0.03 -10.59 15.00
C GLN A 225 1.12 -11.02 15.92
N ALA A 226 2.34 -10.66 15.57
CA ALA A 226 3.51 -10.94 16.40
C ALA A 226 4.44 -9.73 16.46
N ALA A 227 4.76 -9.27 17.66
CA ALA A 227 5.72 -8.22 17.89
C ALA A 227 7.13 -8.80 18.06
N VAL A 228 8.07 -8.28 17.28
CA VAL A 228 9.48 -8.70 17.29
C VAL A 228 10.35 -7.51 17.67
N SER A 229 11.13 -7.64 18.74
CA SER A 229 12.05 -6.57 19.17
C SER A 229 13.08 -6.27 18.09
N ARG A 230 13.32 -5.01 17.78
CA ARG A 230 14.35 -4.56 16.82
C ARG A 230 15.76 -4.93 17.29
N SER A 231 15.99 -5.09 18.59
CA SER A 231 17.27 -5.55 19.15
C SER A 231 17.55 -7.04 18.90
N ALA A 232 16.57 -7.83 18.53
CA ALA A 232 16.66 -9.27 18.29
C ALA A 232 16.81 -9.65 16.81
N ILE A 233 16.84 -8.68 15.92
CA ILE A 233 16.86 -8.86 14.46
C ILE A 233 17.97 -8.02 13.82
N PRO A 234 18.37 -8.29 12.58
CA PRO A 234 19.31 -7.45 11.86
C PRO A 234 18.86 -5.98 11.81
N PRO A 235 19.79 -5.00 11.78
CA PRO A 235 19.44 -3.59 11.65
C PRO A 235 18.60 -3.31 10.41
N LEU A 236 17.62 -2.41 10.55
CA LEU A 236 16.81 -1.95 9.43
C LEU A 236 17.63 -1.03 8.53
N ALA A 237 17.43 -1.13 7.23
CA ALA A 237 18.08 -0.32 6.18
C ALA A 237 17.23 0.88 5.73
N ILE A 238 16.55 1.53 6.70
CA ILE A 238 15.58 2.63 6.46
C ILE A 238 16.00 3.91 7.15
#